data_b2f902dbca5c31142a71be89b7b436f0
#
_entry.id   b2f902dbca5c31142a71be89b7b436f0
#
_cell.length_a   1.000
_cell.length_b   1.000
_cell.length_c   1.000
_cell.angle_alpha   90.00
_cell.angle_beta   90.00
_cell.angle_gamma   90.00
#
_symmetry.space_group_name_H-M   'P 1'
#
loop_
_entity.id
_entity.type
_entity.pdbx_description
1 polymer ?
#
loop_
_entity_poly.entity_id
_entity_poly.type
_entity_poly.pdbx_seq_one_letter_code
_entity_poly.pdbx_strand_id
1 'polypeptide(L)'
;ITIHACRHRKQARWRFILNHTGLWLALFAGFLGSSDTQTLRIPLYKGEPTHEAFDMNGTSYYLDYDMELNSFAVEYYPNGRPSRFSANVRLGNENVLLEVNHPYSYRLGEDVYLTGYDVTKGNESNYCILQVVKQPWKYVMVAGILMMLAGAVLLFINGAKAYDKLG
;
A
#
# COMPACT_ATOMS: atom_id res chain seq x y z
N ILE A 1 3.43 44.24 23.99
CA ILE A 1 2.93 42.99 24.66
C ILE A 1 1.78 42.35 23.87
N THR A 2 0.88 43.12 23.28
CA THR A 2 -0.34 42.64 22.58
C THR A 2 -0.08 41.90 21.28
N ILE A 3 0.94 42.28 20.49
CA ILE A 3 1.26 41.68 19.17
C ILE A 3 1.87 40.27 19.35
N HIS A 4 2.71 40.07 20.37
CA HIS A 4 3.30 38.78 20.66
C HIS A 4 2.25 37.74 21.12
N ALA A 5 1.31 38.12 21.95
CA ALA A 5 0.24 37.26 22.44
C ALA A 5 -0.70 36.82 21.29
N CYS A 6 -1.01 37.74 20.35
CA CYS A 6 -1.85 37.42 19.18
C CYS A 6 -1.16 36.45 18.21
N ARG A 7 0.16 36.55 18.02
CA ARG A 7 0.96 35.66 17.17
C ARG A 7 1.05 34.24 17.75
N HIS A 8 1.24 34.10 19.06
CA HIS A 8 1.24 32.80 19.76
C HIS A 8 -0.14 32.11 19.69
N ARG A 9 -1.23 32.85 19.81
CA ARG A 9 -2.59 32.34 19.73
C ARG A 9 -2.93 31.82 18.32
N LYS A 10 -2.45 32.50 17.27
CA LYS A 10 -2.61 32.07 15.87
C LYS A 10 -1.80 30.77 15.59
N GLN A 11 -0.58 30.68 16.10
CA GLN A 11 0.26 29.49 15.92
C GLN A 11 -0.29 28.24 16.66
N ALA A 12 -0.85 28.41 17.83
CA ALA A 12 -1.50 27.32 18.57
C ALA A 12 -2.75 26.80 17.84
N ARG A 13 -3.55 27.72 17.27
CA ARG A 13 -4.73 27.37 16.46
C ARG A 13 -4.35 26.60 15.19
N TRP A 14 -3.29 27.02 14.49
CA TRP A 14 -2.85 26.37 13.25
C TRP A 14 -2.42 24.93 13.47
N ARG A 15 -1.67 24.66 14.54
CA ARG A 15 -1.24 23.30 14.90
C ARG A 15 -2.41 22.38 15.23
N PHE A 16 -3.36 22.92 15.98
CA PHE A 16 -4.60 22.22 16.31
C PHE A 16 -5.40 21.90 15.04
N ILE A 17 -5.57 22.86 14.15
CA ILE A 17 -6.25 22.67 12.88
C ILE A 17 -5.53 21.61 12.03
N LEU A 18 -4.20 21.70 11.90
CA LEU A 18 -3.41 20.72 11.15
C LEU A 18 -3.62 19.29 11.66
N ASN A 19 -3.53 19.08 12.97
CA ASN A 19 -3.74 17.77 13.59
C ASN A 19 -5.17 17.24 13.35
N HIS A 20 -6.19 18.05 13.57
CA HIS A 20 -7.58 17.62 13.44
C HIS A 20 -8.01 17.47 11.98
N THR A 21 -7.52 18.31 11.09
CA THR A 21 -7.77 18.16 9.65
C THR A 21 -7.09 16.89 9.13
N GLY A 22 -5.86 16.62 9.57
CA GLY A 22 -5.16 15.37 9.24
C GLY A 22 -5.91 14.13 9.72
N LEU A 23 -6.38 14.14 10.97
CA LEU A 23 -7.21 13.07 11.52
C LEU A 23 -8.51 12.89 10.73
N TRP A 24 -9.22 13.98 10.47
CA TRP A 24 -10.47 13.92 9.70
C TRP A 24 -10.22 13.37 8.30
N LEU A 25 -9.17 13.83 7.62
CA LEU A 25 -8.81 13.38 6.27
C LEU A 25 -8.46 11.89 6.26
N ALA A 26 -7.69 11.42 7.25
CA ALA A 26 -7.32 10.00 7.36
C ALA A 26 -8.54 9.11 7.60
N LEU A 27 -9.44 9.50 8.51
CA LEU A 27 -10.67 8.76 8.81
C LEU A 27 -11.63 8.76 7.61
N PHE A 28 -11.81 9.90 6.96
CA PHE A 28 -12.67 10.05 5.78
C PHE A 28 -12.17 9.19 4.62
N ALA A 29 -10.85 9.28 4.31
CA ALA A 29 -10.24 8.48 3.28
C ALA A 29 -10.27 6.98 3.60
N GLY A 30 -10.11 6.59 4.86
CA GLY A 30 -10.22 5.21 5.31
C GLY A 30 -11.64 4.66 5.15
N PHE A 31 -12.65 5.46 5.49
CA PHE A 31 -14.05 5.06 5.37
C PHE A 31 -14.48 4.91 3.89
N LEU A 32 -14.25 5.92 3.06
CA LEU A 32 -14.55 5.85 1.63
C LEU A 32 -13.66 4.81 0.93
N GLY A 33 -12.38 4.76 1.28
CA GLY A 33 -11.41 3.85 0.68
C GLY A 33 -11.75 2.37 0.90
N SER A 34 -12.41 2.01 2.00
CA SER A 34 -12.84 0.63 2.24
C SER A 34 -13.85 0.13 1.21
N SER A 35 -14.75 1.01 0.76
CA SER A 35 -15.76 0.68 -0.27
C SER A 35 -15.17 0.65 -1.68
N ASP A 36 -14.14 1.48 -1.94
CA ASP A 36 -13.52 1.62 -3.26
C ASP A 36 -12.29 0.70 -3.44
N THR A 37 -11.88 -0.02 -2.40
CA THR A 37 -10.80 -0.99 -2.49
C THR A 37 -11.25 -2.21 -3.27
N GLN A 38 -10.54 -2.51 -4.35
CA GLN A 38 -10.78 -3.69 -5.16
C GLN A 38 -9.59 -4.64 -5.07
N THR A 39 -9.86 -5.90 -4.74
CA THR A 39 -8.86 -6.96 -4.66
C THR A 39 -9.17 -8.02 -5.70
N LEU A 40 -8.27 -8.17 -6.67
CA LEU A 40 -8.42 -9.10 -7.79
C LEU A 40 -7.33 -10.16 -7.73
N ARG A 41 -7.65 -11.40 -8.06
CA ARG A 41 -6.71 -12.51 -8.19
C ARG A 41 -6.56 -12.92 -9.63
N ILE A 42 -5.32 -13.22 -10.02
CA ILE A 42 -4.96 -13.56 -11.39
C ILE A 42 -4.08 -14.79 -11.35
N PRO A 43 -4.57 -15.94 -11.83
CA PRO A 43 -3.71 -17.09 -12.11
C PRO A 43 -2.92 -16.81 -13.38
N LEU A 44 -1.59 -16.73 -13.30
CA LEU A 44 -0.70 -16.54 -14.43
C LEU A 44 -0.04 -17.85 -14.79
N TYR A 45 -0.24 -18.30 -16.01
CA TYR A 45 0.44 -19.45 -16.59
C TYR A 45 1.68 -19.02 -17.37
N LYS A 46 2.71 -19.84 -17.35
CA LYS A 46 3.98 -19.53 -18.01
C LYS A 46 3.81 -19.44 -19.53
N GLY A 47 4.17 -18.29 -20.09
CA GLY A 47 4.09 -18.03 -21.53
C GLY A 47 2.67 -17.73 -22.05
N GLU A 48 1.70 -17.58 -21.17
CA GLU A 48 0.31 -17.23 -21.52
C GLU A 48 -0.03 -15.84 -20.99
N PRO A 49 -0.04 -14.81 -21.83
CA PRO A 49 -0.44 -13.48 -21.38
C PRO A 49 -1.94 -13.44 -21.10
N THR A 50 -2.32 -12.81 -20.02
CA THR A 50 -3.72 -12.58 -19.63
C THR A 50 -3.93 -11.20 -19.03
N HIS A 51 -5.13 -10.67 -19.20
CA HIS A 51 -5.62 -9.48 -18.54
C HIS A 51 -6.90 -9.76 -17.74
N GLU A 52 -7.31 -11.03 -17.66
CA GLU A 52 -8.48 -11.45 -16.91
C GLU A 52 -8.11 -11.70 -15.45
N ALA A 53 -8.88 -11.08 -14.57
CA ALA A 53 -8.72 -11.17 -13.11
C ALA A 53 -10.06 -11.50 -12.46
N PHE A 54 -10.04 -12.06 -11.27
CA PHE A 54 -11.24 -12.52 -10.55
C PHE A 54 -11.31 -11.88 -9.17
N ASP A 55 -12.49 -11.45 -8.76
CA ASP A 55 -12.73 -11.05 -7.40
C ASP A 55 -12.89 -12.27 -6.46
N MET A 56 -13.15 -12.01 -5.18
CA MET A 56 -13.34 -13.06 -4.18
C MET A 56 -14.60 -13.91 -4.42
N ASN A 57 -15.55 -13.42 -5.22
CA ASN A 57 -16.79 -14.10 -5.58
C ASN A 57 -16.68 -14.89 -6.90
N GLY A 58 -15.52 -14.78 -7.57
CA GLY A 58 -15.29 -15.41 -8.88
C GLY A 58 -15.82 -14.60 -10.05
N THR A 59 -16.17 -13.33 -9.86
CA THR A 59 -16.57 -12.44 -10.95
C THR A 59 -15.35 -12.01 -11.74
N SER A 60 -15.41 -12.13 -13.08
CA SER A 60 -14.33 -11.72 -13.98
C SER A 60 -14.27 -10.20 -14.13
N TYR A 61 -13.05 -9.68 -14.09
CA TYR A 61 -12.70 -8.29 -14.39
C TYR A 61 -11.57 -8.28 -15.42
N TYR A 62 -11.55 -7.27 -16.27
CA TYR A 62 -10.50 -7.12 -17.28
C TYR A 62 -9.63 -5.92 -16.92
N LEU A 63 -8.32 -6.17 -16.83
CA LEU A 63 -7.32 -5.12 -16.66
C LEU A 63 -7.04 -4.45 -18.02
N ASP A 64 -6.58 -3.22 -17.97
CA ASP A 64 -6.17 -2.45 -19.15
C ASP A 64 -4.74 -2.73 -19.62
N TYR A 65 -4.10 -3.76 -19.07
CA TYR A 65 -2.76 -4.23 -19.40
C TYR A 65 -2.67 -5.75 -19.25
N ASP A 66 -1.81 -6.36 -20.06
CA ASP A 66 -1.53 -7.78 -20.01
C ASP A 66 -0.50 -8.11 -18.92
N MET A 67 -0.63 -9.28 -18.35
CA MET A 67 0.34 -9.89 -17.46
C MET A 67 0.78 -11.24 -18.02
N GLU A 68 2.07 -11.55 -17.87
CA GLU A 68 2.64 -12.82 -18.32
C GLU A 68 3.72 -13.31 -17.35
N LEU A 69 3.69 -14.59 -17.03
CA LEU A 69 4.72 -15.22 -16.21
C LEU A 69 5.89 -15.66 -17.11
N ASN A 70 7.06 -15.05 -16.93
CA ASN A 70 8.28 -15.42 -17.64
C ASN A 70 9.00 -16.59 -16.94
N SER A 71 9.23 -16.45 -15.62
CA SER A 71 9.89 -17.48 -14.82
C SER A 71 9.43 -17.43 -13.36
N PHE A 72 9.57 -18.57 -12.69
CA PHE A 72 9.22 -18.72 -11.27
C PHE A 72 10.35 -19.48 -10.56
N ALA A 73 10.65 -19.10 -9.32
CA ALA A 73 11.67 -19.74 -8.50
C ALA A 73 11.24 -19.82 -7.03
N VAL A 74 11.59 -20.93 -6.38
CA VAL A 74 11.39 -21.15 -4.93
C VAL A 74 12.74 -21.46 -4.29
N GLU A 75 13.04 -20.82 -3.20
CA GLU A 75 14.14 -21.14 -2.31
C GLU A 75 13.61 -21.96 -1.13
N TYR A 76 14.43 -22.89 -0.64
CA TYR A 76 14.05 -23.77 0.47
C TYR A 76 15.02 -23.65 1.63
N TYR A 77 14.50 -23.75 2.83
CA TYR A 77 15.32 -23.97 4.02
C TYR A 77 15.96 -25.37 4.00
N PRO A 78 17.01 -25.62 4.79
CA PRO A 78 17.63 -26.95 4.91
C PRO A 78 16.66 -28.07 5.35
N ASN A 79 15.53 -27.70 5.98
CA ASN A 79 14.48 -28.61 6.40
C ASN A 79 13.43 -28.92 5.30
N GLY A 80 13.67 -28.43 4.06
CA GLY A 80 12.79 -28.65 2.91
C GLY A 80 11.52 -27.76 2.86
N ARG A 81 11.35 -26.82 3.81
CA ARG A 81 10.24 -25.87 3.77
C ARG A 81 10.58 -24.69 2.84
N PRO A 82 9.61 -24.19 2.05
CA PRO A 82 9.82 -22.97 1.29
C PRO A 82 10.24 -21.81 2.20
N SER A 83 11.33 -21.12 1.85
CA SER A 83 11.80 -19.94 2.55
C SER A 83 11.37 -18.67 1.85
N ARG A 84 11.41 -18.68 0.52
CA ARG A 84 11.10 -17.55 -0.34
C ARG A 84 10.64 -18.05 -1.70
N PHE A 85 9.77 -17.33 -2.34
CA PHE A 85 9.45 -17.56 -3.74
C PHE A 85 9.35 -16.23 -4.48
N SER A 86 9.70 -16.29 -5.75
CA SER A 86 9.75 -15.13 -6.64
C SER A 86 9.26 -15.49 -8.04
N ALA A 87 8.71 -14.51 -8.72
CA ALA A 87 8.25 -14.63 -10.10
C ALA A 87 8.76 -13.44 -10.92
N ASN A 88 9.34 -13.72 -12.06
CA ASN A 88 9.63 -12.71 -13.07
C ASN A 88 8.39 -12.60 -13.95
N VAL A 89 7.74 -11.45 -13.91
CA VAL A 89 6.44 -11.20 -14.55
C VAL A 89 6.57 -9.99 -15.45
N ARG A 90 6.01 -10.08 -16.65
CA ARG A 90 5.78 -8.92 -17.50
C ARG A 90 4.44 -8.28 -17.11
N LEU A 91 4.47 -7.02 -16.70
CA LEU A 91 3.30 -6.19 -16.42
C LEU A 91 3.19 -5.11 -17.49
N GLY A 92 2.26 -5.26 -18.42
CA GLY A 92 2.20 -4.41 -19.59
C GLY A 92 3.51 -4.45 -20.38
N ASN A 93 4.28 -3.36 -20.35
CA ASN A 93 5.56 -3.22 -21.03
C ASN A 93 6.79 -3.39 -20.12
N GLU A 94 6.62 -3.65 -18.83
CA GLU A 94 7.69 -3.73 -17.86
C GLU A 94 7.92 -5.16 -17.38
N ASN A 95 9.20 -5.57 -17.25
CA ASN A 95 9.55 -6.83 -16.60
C ASN A 95 9.91 -6.55 -15.15
N VAL A 96 9.21 -7.21 -14.24
CA VAL A 96 9.30 -7.00 -12.80
C VAL A 96 9.57 -8.32 -12.09
N LEU A 97 10.51 -8.30 -11.14
CA LEU A 97 10.71 -9.40 -10.21
C LEU A 97 9.80 -9.18 -9.01
N LEU A 98 8.79 -10.02 -8.87
CA LEU A 98 7.90 -10.05 -7.71
C LEU A 98 8.41 -11.07 -6.71
N GLU A 99 8.49 -10.68 -5.46
CA GLU A 99 8.85 -11.57 -4.36
C GLU A 99 7.71 -11.67 -3.34
N VAL A 100 7.61 -12.80 -2.68
CA VAL A 100 6.64 -12.96 -1.58
C VAL A 100 6.88 -11.90 -0.50
N ASN A 101 5.81 -11.28 -0.01
CA ASN A 101 5.83 -10.19 0.98
C ASN A 101 6.48 -8.87 0.51
N HIS A 102 6.87 -8.75 -0.75
CA HIS A 102 7.38 -7.52 -1.35
C HIS A 102 6.49 -7.08 -2.51
N PRO A 103 5.43 -6.29 -2.25
CA PRO A 103 4.53 -5.83 -3.29
C PRO A 103 5.21 -4.84 -4.23
N TYR A 104 4.85 -4.90 -5.50
CA TYR A 104 5.26 -3.95 -6.50
C TYR A 104 4.13 -2.93 -6.76
N SER A 105 4.42 -1.64 -6.60
CA SER A 105 3.48 -0.57 -6.93
C SER A 105 3.56 -0.28 -8.44
N TYR A 106 2.65 -0.87 -9.21
CA TYR A 106 2.63 -0.72 -10.67
C TYR A 106 2.12 0.66 -11.10
N ARG A 107 1.06 1.14 -10.44
CA ARG A 107 0.48 2.46 -10.68
C ARG A 107 0.08 3.11 -9.35
N LEU A 108 -0.26 4.41 -9.42
CA LEU A 108 -0.73 5.15 -8.26
C LEU A 108 -1.99 4.46 -7.66
N GLY A 109 -1.85 3.94 -6.45
CA GLY A 109 -2.93 3.24 -5.76
C GLY A 109 -3.19 1.82 -6.27
N GLU A 110 -2.30 1.23 -7.06
CA GLU A 110 -2.39 -0.14 -7.53
C GLU A 110 -1.10 -0.91 -7.21
N ASP A 111 -1.22 -1.89 -6.32
CA ASP A 111 -0.12 -2.74 -5.87
C ASP A 111 -0.33 -4.19 -6.33
N VAL A 112 0.73 -4.84 -6.80
CA VAL A 112 0.73 -6.22 -7.27
C VAL A 112 1.52 -7.09 -6.29
N TYR A 113 0.90 -8.15 -5.81
CA TYR A 113 1.45 -9.09 -4.84
C TYR A 113 1.60 -10.48 -5.47
N LEU A 114 2.69 -11.16 -5.18
CA LEU A 114 2.83 -12.58 -5.43
C LEU A 114 2.30 -13.36 -4.23
N THR A 115 1.20 -14.10 -4.41
CA THR A 115 0.47 -14.71 -3.29
C THR A 115 0.50 -16.23 -3.28
N GLY A 116 0.78 -16.88 -4.41
CA GLY A 116 0.76 -18.35 -4.48
C GLY A 116 1.39 -18.92 -5.73
N TYR A 117 1.58 -20.25 -5.70
CA TYR A 117 2.11 -21.06 -6.78
C TYR A 117 1.70 -22.53 -6.58
N ASP A 118 2.04 -23.43 -7.51
CA ASP A 118 1.85 -24.89 -7.34
C ASP A 118 2.90 -25.46 -6.37
N VAL A 119 2.51 -25.59 -5.11
CA VAL A 119 3.41 -26.08 -4.04
C VAL A 119 3.89 -27.51 -4.31
N THR A 120 3.12 -28.32 -5.05
CA THR A 120 3.48 -29.71 -5.35
C THR A 120 4.62 -29.81 -6.35
N LYS A 121 4.71 -28.84 -7.26
CA LYS A 121 5.75 -28.76 -8.30
C LYS A 121 6.94 -27.89 -7.89
N GLY A 122 6.80 -27.05 -6.87
CA GLY A 122 7.88 -26.18 -6.41
C GLY A 122 8.46 -25.32 -7.52
N ASN A 123 9.77 -25.47 -7.81
CA ASN A 123 10.46 -24.74 -8.89
C ASN A 123 9.96 -25.08 -10.32
N GLU A 124 9.27 -26.19 -10.49
CA GLU A 124 8.67 -26.60 -11.76
C GLU A 124 7.23 -26.10 -11.91
N SER A 125 6.79 -25.20 -11.03
CA SER A 125 5.47 -24.60 -11.12
C SER A 125 5.27 -23.89 -12.46
N ASN A 126 4.21 -24.26 -13.18
CA ASN A 126 3.84 -23.68 -14.44
C ASN A 126 2.93 -22.46 -14.29
N TYR A 127 2.51 -22.15 -13.06
CA TYR A 127 1.68 -20.98 -12.78
C TYR A 127 2.05 -20.33 -11.43
N CYS A 128 1.74 -19.07 -11.31
CA CYS A 128 1.70 -18.38 -10.03
C CYS A 128 0.36 -17.64 -9.89
N ILE A 129 0.05 -17.24 -8.67
CA ILE A 129 -1.16 -16.45 -8.37
C ILE A 129 -0.70 -15.06 -7.97
N LEU A 130 -1.09 -14.07 -8.75
CA LEU A 130 -0.94 -12.68 -8.39
C LEU A 130 -2.22 -12.14 -7.75
N GLN A 131 -2.06 -11.14 -6.92
CA GLN A 131 -3.15 -10.35 -6.36
C GLN A 131 -2.90 -8.88 -6.68
N VAL A 132 -3.83 -8.27 -7.39
CA VAL A 132 -3.83 -6.83 -7.66
C VAL A 132 -4.78 -6.17 -6.69
N VAL A 133 -4.26 -5.17 -5.97
CA VAL A 133 -5.03 -4.39 -5.00
C VAL A 133 -5.09 -2.95 -5.47
N LYS A 134 -6.29 -2.49 -5.80
CA LYS A 134 -6.56 -1.10 -6.21
C LYS A 134 -7.11 -0.33 -5.02
N GLN A 135 -6.40 0.70 -4.59
CA GLN A 135 -6.73 1.55 -3.45
C GLN A 135 -6.62 3.03 -3.82
N PRO A 136 -7.62 3.62 -4.45
CA PRO A 136 -7.56 4.99 -4.97
C PRO A 136 -7.34 6.03 -3.85
N TRP A 137 -7.80 5.75 -2.63
CA TRP A 137 -7.69 6.64 -1.47
C TRP A 137 -6.41 6.48 -0.63
N LYS A 138 -5.53 5.51 -0.96
CA LYS A 138 -4.31 5.19 -0.21
C LYS A 138 -3.47 6.44 0.11
N TYR A 139 -3.19 7.25 -0.90
CA TYR A 139 -2.32 8.43 -0.73
C TYR A 139 -3.00 9.57 0.02
N VAL A 140 -4.32 9.72 -0.11
CA VAL A 140 -5.10 10.70 0.67
C VAL A 140 -5.06 10.33 2.15
N MET A 141 -5.24 9.05 2.47
CA MET A 141 -5.14 8.53 3.83
C MET A 141 -3.73 8.74 4.41
N VAL A 142 -2.67 8.40 3.66
CA VAL A 142 -1.28 8.62 4.08
C VAL A 142 -1.00 10.09 4.33
N ALA A 143 -1.44 10.99 3.45
CA ALA A 143 -1.31 12.43 3.64
C ALA A 143 -2.01 12.91 4.92
N GLY A 144 -3.22 12.42 5.18
CA GLY A 144 -3.95 12.69 6.42
C GLY A 144 -3.19 12.25 7.68
N ILE A 145 -2.63 11.04 7.66
CA ILE A 145 -1.82 10.50 8.77
C ILE A 145 -0.56 11.37 9.00
N LEU A 146 0.16 11.72 7.92
CA LEU A 146 1.36 12.56 8.04
C LEU A 146 1.04 13.96 8.58
N MET A 147 -0.07 14.56 8.12
CA MET A 147 -0.55 15.85 8.64
C MET A 147 -0.91 15.76 10.14
N MET A 148 -1.60 14.71 10.53
CA MET A 148 -1.98 14.45 11.93
C MET A 148 -0.73 14.31 12.81
N LEU A 149 0.24 13.50 12.39
CA LEU A 149 1.49 13.29 13.12
C LEU A 149 2.30 14.60 13.22
N ALA A 150 2.45 15.34 12.12
CA ALA A 150 3.13 16.62 12.12
C ALA A 150 2.45 17.62 13.07
N GLY A 151 1.12 17.70 13.04
CA GLY A 151 0.33 18.52 13.95
C GLY A 151 0.52 18.13 15.41
N ALA A 152 0.51 16.82 15.71
CA ALA A 152 0.73 16.30 17.07
C ALA A 152 2.14 16.63 17.59
N VAL A 153 3.18 16.40 16.78
CA VAL A 153 4.58 16.74 17.13
C VAL A 153 4.72 18.24 17.42
N LEU A 154 4.14 19.10 16.57
CA LEU A 154 4.17 20.54 16.76
C LEU A 154 3.41 20.99 18.02
N LEU A 155 2.33 20.32 18.39
CA LEU A 155 1.60 20.57 19.64
C LEU A 155 2.44 20.16 20.85
N PHE A 156 3.09 18.99 20.79
CA PHE A 156 3.89 18.45 21.89
C PHE A 156 5.13 19.30 22.18
N ILE A 157 5.96 19.62 21.17
CA ILE A 157 7.20 20.40 21.33
C ILE A 157 6.92 21.80 21.90
N ASN A 158 5.79 22.39 21.57
CA ASN A 158 5.48 23.75 22.01
C ASN A 158 4.61 23.79 23.26
N GLY A 159 3.96 22.69 23.60
CA GLY A 159 3.34 22.50 24.92
C GLY A 159 4.40 22.43 26.03
N ALA A 160 5.48 21.68 25.80
CA ALA A 160 6.61 21.60 26.74
C ALA A 160 7.27 22.96 27.00
N LYS A 161 7.46 23.79 25.96
CA LYS A 161 8.02 25.15 26.11
C LYS A 161 7.13 26.12 26.89
N ALA A 162 5.84 25.87 26.96
CA ALA A 162 4.93 26.68 27.78
C ALA A 162 5.02 26.33 29.27
N TYR A 163 5.32 25.08 29.58
CA TYR A 163 5.51 24.60 30.97
C TYR A 163 6.80 25.15 31.60
N ASP A 164 7.90 25.16 30.83
CA ASP A 164 9.23 25.67 31.25
C ASP A 164 9.25 27.17 31.58
N LYS A 165 8.26 27.93 31.11
CA LYS A 165 8.15 29.37 31.39
C LYS A 165 7.28 29.72 32.60
N LEU A 166 6.68 28.73 33.24
CA LEU A 166 5.81 28.88 34.40
C LEU A 166 6.45 28.36 35.73
N GLY A 167 7.62 27.75 35.65
CA GLY A 167 8.52 27.40 36.73
C GLY A 167 9.70 28.35 36.80
#